data_47b84bbb9307d3a03e488ce6afd1bddc
#
_entry.id   47b84bbb9307d3a03e488ce6afd1bddc
#
_cell.length_a   1.000
_cell.length_b   1.000
_cell.length_c   1.000
_cell.angle_alpha   90.00
_cell.angle_beta   90.00
_cell.angle_gamma   90.00
#
_symmetry.space_group_name_H-M   'P 1'
#
loop_
_entity.id
_entity.type
_entity.pdbx_description
1 polymer ?
#
loop_
_entity_poly.entity_id
_entity_poly.type
_entity_poly.pdbx_seq_one_letter_code
_entity_poly.pdbx_strand_id
1 'polypeptide(L)'
;RGVNIQRLFGSQRALKSVEDFTEFEQRAAYFDGDPVTATKKGINILDRGHQVHAMAEFQALLDFPPAAKLGIDGKLDPKKAGESEIRGQDVFFNKGKCASCHPAPYYTDNLMHNLKTERFYKPRMINGRMASADGPIKTFPLRGIKDSPPYLHDDRLITLEDTVEFFNLILELKLNDQEKKDLVAFMRVL
;
A
#
# COMPACT_ATOMS: atom_id res chain seq x y z
N ARG A 1 -7.37 8.06 -11.08
CA ARG A 1 -6.32 8.95 -10.50
C ARG A 1 -5.44 8.27 -9.47
N GLY A 2 -5.86 7.13 -8.92
CA GLY A 2 -5.10 6.41 -7.89
C GLY A 2 -3.68 6.08 -8.28
N VAL A 3 -3.44 5.62 -9.51
CA VAL A 3 -2.10 5.36 -10.04
C VAL A 3 -1.35 6.66 -10.31
N ASN A 4 -1.99 7.64 -10.91
CA ASN A 4 -1.36 8.89 -11.35
C ASN A 4 -0.87 9.81 -10.22
N ILE A 5 -1.38 9.65 -9.00
CA ILE A 5 -0.87 10.39 -7.85
C ILE A 5 0.40 9.79 -7.26
N GLN A 6 0.73 8.56 -7.61
CA GLN A 6 1.90 7.89 -7.09
C GLN A 6 3.17 8.37 -7.82
N ARG A 7 4.23 8.46 -7.05
CA ARG A 7 5.56 8.82 -7.57
C ARG A 7 6.50 7.67 -7.27
N LEU A 8 7.11 7.12 -8.29
CA LEU A 8 7.92 5.91 -8.19
C LEU A 8 7.10 4.71 -7.68
N PHE A 9 7.26 3.59 -8.31
CA PHE A 9 6.42 2.41 -8.12
C PHE A 9 7.19 1.29 -7.42
N GLY A 10 6.42 0.33 -6.87
CA GLY A 10 6.95 -0.73 -6.03
C GLY A 10 7.23 -0.28 -4.58
N SER A 11 7.32 -1.25 -3.66
CA SER A 11 7.52 -1.01 -2.22
C SER A 11 8.83 -0.29 -1.90
N GLN A 12 9.83 -0.44 -2.76
CA GLN A 12 11.15 0.20 -2.64
C GLN A 12 11.33 1.42 -3.54
N ARG A 13 10.27 1.88 -4.23
CA ARG A 13 10.32 3.00 -5.17
C ARG A 13 11.36 2.85 -6.29
N ALA A 14 11.61 1.62 -6.70
CA ALA A 14 12.66 1.31 -7.66
C ALA A 14 12.28 1.64 -9.12
N LEU A 15 11.00 1.76 -9.42
CA LEU A 15 10.47 1.92 -10.77
C LEU A 15 9.94 3.35 -10.97
N LYS A 16 10.32 3.96 -12.09
CA LYS A 16 10.11 5.40 -12.33
C LYS A 16 8.79 5.73 -13.02
N SER A 17 8.26 4.79 -13.79
CA SER A 17 7.03 4.98 -14.56
C SER A 17 6.09 3.78 -14.40
N VAL A 18 4.84 3.95 -14.82
CA VAL A 18 3.88 2.84 -14.88
C VAL A 18 4.32 1.80 -15.91
N GLU A 19 4.94 2.23 -17.00
CA GLU A 19 5.52 1.34 -18.01
C GLU A 19 6.65 0.49 -17.42
N ASP A 20 7.58 1.09 -16.67
CA ASP A 20 8.66 0.35 -16.00
C ASP A 20 8.09 -0.69 -15.03
N PHE A 21 7.06 -0.32 -14.27
CA PHE A 21 6.38 -1.23 -13.36
C PHE A 21 5.68 -2.37 -14.14
N THR A 22 4.93 -2.02 -15.17
CA THR A 22 4.21 -3.00 -16.00
C THR A 22 5.17 -3.98 -16.68
N GLU A 23 6.27 -3.48 -17.22
CA GLU A 23 7.29 -4.34 -17.81
C GLU A 23 7.93 -5.27 -16.78
N PHE A 24 8.25 -4.74 -15.60
CA PHE A 24 8.80 -5.54 -14.50
C PHE A 24 7.84 -6.67 -14.09
N GLU A 25 6.58 -6.37 -13.87
CA GLU A 25 5.56 -7.36 -13.48
C GLU A 25 5.35 -8.41 -14.56
N GLN A 26 5.28 -8.01 -15.81
CA GLN A 26 5.17 -8.97 -16.92
C GLN A 26 6.39 -9.88 -17.02
N ARG A 27 7.59 -9.34 -16.86
CA ARG A 27 8.82 -10.14 -16.84
C ARG A 27 8.84 -11.10 -15.65
N ALA A 28 8.45 -10.65 -14.47
CA ALA A 28 8.36 -11.49 -13.28
C ALA A 28 7.33 -12.62 -13.48
N ALA A 29 6.14 -12.30 -14.00
CA ALA A 29 5.08 -13.28 -14.21
C ALA A 29 5.41 -14.33 -15.26
N TYR A 30 6.04 -13.95 -16.37
CA TYR A 30 6.26 -14.85 -17.49
C TYR A 30 7.66 -15.50 -17.52
N PHE A 31 8.64 -14.92 -16.83
CA PHE A 31 10.06 -15.30 -17.01
C PHE A 31 10.83 -15.44 -15.69
N ASP A 32 10.16 -15.46 -14.55
CA ASP A 32 10.80 -15.44 -13.22
C ASP A 32 11.83 -14.29 -13.07
N GLY A 33 11.62 -13.20 -13.78
CA GLY A 33 12.54 -12.06 -13.81
C GLY A 33 13.88 -12.34 -14.55
N ASP A 34 14.06 -13.52 -15.17
CA ASP A 34 15.30 -13.87 -15.86
C ASP A 34 15.23 -13.63 -17.38
N PRO A 35 15.79 -12.51 -17.87
CA PRO A 35 15.82 -12.20 -19.30
C PRO A 35 16.64 -13.18 -20.13
N VAL A 36 17.60 -13.87 -19.54
CA VAL A 36 18.44 -14.86 -20.24
C VAL A 36 17.61 -16.09 -20.57
N THR A 37 16.84 -16.57 -19.60
CA THR A 37 15.92 -17.70 -19.82
C THR A 37 14.82 -17.33 -20.81
N ALA A 38 14.26 -16.13 -20.73
CA ALA A 38 13.28 -15.62 -21.67
C ALA A 38 13.83 -15.62 -23.12
N THR A 39 15.03 -15.11 -23.30
CA THR A 39 15.71 -15.08 -24.62
C THR A 39 15.92 -16.48 -25.16
N LYS A 40 16.39 -17.42 -24.33
CA LYS A 40 16.60 -18.82 -24.76
C LYS A 40 15.31 -19.52 -25.19
N LYS A 41 14.17 -19.14 -24.56
CA LYS A 41 12.84 -19.69 -24.90
C LYS A 41 12.19 -18.97 -26.10
N GLY A 42 12.82 -17.96 -26.67
CA GLY A 42 12.26 -17.19 -27.77
C GLY A 42 11.07 -16.32 -27.42
N ILE A 43 10.83 -16.05 -26.13
CA ILE A 43 9.70 -15.28 -25.60
C ILE A 43 10.15 -13.94 -24.97
N ASN A 44 11.27 -13.44 -25.42
CA ASN A 44 11.91 -12.25 -24.84
C ASN A 44 11.27 -10.92 -25.29
N ILE A 45 10.18 -10.95 -26.00
CA ILE A 45 9.74 -9.72 -26.65
C ILE A 45 8.43 -9.26 -26.03
N LEU A 46 8.55 -8.55 -24.91
CA LEU A 46 7.52 -7.63 -24.55
C LEU A 46 7.68 -6.42 -25.46
N ASP A 47 6.76 -6.25 -26.38
CA ASP A 47 6.70 -5.05 -27.19
C ASP A 47 6.28 -3.88 -26.31
N ARG A 48 7.28 -3.18 -25.78
CA ARG A 48 7.07 -2.02 -24.91
C ARG A 48 6.28 -0.92 -25.62
N GLY A 49 6.38 -0.83 -26.94
CA GLY A 49 5.64 0.13 -27.75
C GLY A 49 4.14 -0.14 -27.82
N HIS A 50 3.70 -1.39 -27.68
CA HIS A 50 2.31 -1.77 -27.81
C HIS A 50 1.71 -2.36 -26.54
N GLN A 51 2.21 -3.51 -26.10
CA GLN A 51 1.62 -4.23 -24.97
C GLN A 51 1.84 -3.51 -23.63
N VAL A 52 3.09 -3.18 -23.33
CA VAL A 52 3.44 -2.53 -22.07
C VAL A 52 2.78 -1.14 -21.99
N HIS A 53 2.85 -0.38 -23.07
CA HIS A 53 2.21 0.95 -23.12
C HIS A 53 0.70 0.85 -22.96
N ALA A 54 0.01 -0.02 -23.69
CA ALA A 54 -1.43 -0.19 -23.56
C ALA A 54 -1.86 -0.62 -22.17
N MET A 55 -1.10 -1.51 -21.51
CA MET A 55 -1.36 -1.90 -20.14
C MET A 55 -1.09 -0.76 -19.15
N ALA A 56 -0.05 0.03 -19.37
CA ALA A 56 0.25 1.19 -18.54
C ALA A 56 -0.84 2.27 -18.66
N GLU A 57 -1.30 2.55 -19.87
CA GLU A 57 -2.43 3.46 -20.10
C GLU A 57 -3.72 2.98 -19.43
N PHE A 58 -4.03 1.68 -19.53
CA PHE A 58 -5.16 1.12 -18.79
C PHE A 58 -5.02 1.33 -17.28
N GLN A 59 -3.86 1.03 -16.70
CA GLN A 59 -3.61 1.24 -15.28
C GLN A 59 -3.75 2.72 -14.89
N ALA A 60 -3.31 3.65 -15.75
CA ALA A 60 -3.41 5.08 -15.50
C ALA A 60 -4.87 5.58 -15.46
N LEU A 61 -5.80 4.86 -16.06
CA LEU A 61 -7.23 5.17 -15.99
C LEU A 61 -7.88 4.72 -14.68
N LEU A 62 -7.26 3.81 -13.95
CA LEU A 62 -7.81 3.32 -12.69
C LEU A 62 -7.82 4.43 -11.63
N ASP A 63 -8.96 4.58 -10.99
CA ASP A 63 -9.12 5.52 -9.88
C ASP A 63 -9.34 4.75 -8.57
N PHE A 64 -9.33 5.47 -7.47
CA PHE A 64 -9.69 4.89 -6.19
C PHE A 64 -11.14 4.40 -6.19
N PRO A 65 -11.44 3.34 -5.42
CA PRO A 65 -12.83 2.94 -5.19
C PRO A 65 -13.66 4.11 -4.65
N PRO A 66 -14.93 4.19 -4.98
CA PRO A 66 -15.82 5.20 -4.42
C PRO A 66 -15.84 5.13 -2.88
N ALA A 67 -15.72 6.28 -2.24
CA ALA A 67 -15.87 6.43 -0.79
C ALA A 67 -16.98 7.44 -0.51
N ALA A 68 -18.21 6.95 -0.53
CA ALA A 68 -19.41 7.78 -0.51
C ALA A 68 -19.57 8.65 0.76
N LYS A 69 -18.84 8.30 1.83
CA LYS A 69 -18.85 9.04 3.09
C LYS A 69 -17.77 10.12 3.20
N LEU A 70 -16.84 10.18 2.23
CA LEU A 70 -15.78 11.19 2.22
C LEU A 70 -16.17 12.42 1.41
N GLY A 71 -15.78 13.59 1.91
CA GLY A 71 -15.76 14.83 1.16
C GLY A 71 -14.57 14.93 0.20
N ILE A 72 -14.51 16.02 -0.55
CA ILE A 72 -13.43 16.28 -1.52
C ILE A 72 -12.06 16.45 -0.84
N ASP A 73 -12.06 16.86 0.42
CA ASP A 73 -10.88 16.98 1.27
C ASP A 73 -10.41 15.62 1.83
N GLY A 74 -11.13 14.55 1.52
CA GLY A 74 -10.87 13.20 1.99
C GLY A 74 -11.33 12.92 3.41
N LYS A 75 -11.94 13.89 4.11
CA LYS A 75 -12.50 13.69 5.46
C LYS A 75 -13.94 13.22 5.40
N LEU A 76 -14.40 12.61 6.49
CA LEU A 76 -15.78 12.17 6.59
C LEU A 76 -16.78 13.34 6.54
N ASP A 77 -17.84 13.17 5.77
CA ASP A 77 -19.02 14.02 5.84
C ASP A 77 -19.83 13.63 7.09
N PRO A 78 -19.96 14.51 8.08
CA PRO A 78 -20.66 14.18 9.33
C PRO A 78 -22.14 13.81 9.15
N LYS A 79 -22.73 14.17 8.00
CA LYS A 79 -24.12 13.80 7.69
C LYS A 79 -24.27 12.38 7.19
N LYS A 80 -23.17 11.76 6.75
CA LYS A 80 -23.16 10.41 6.16
C LYS A 80 -22.43 9.39 7.02
N ALA A 81 -21.55 9.86 7.88
CA ALA A 81 -20.72 9.01 8.70
C ALA A 81 -21.40 8.62 10.00
N GLY A 82 -21.13 7.40 10.47
CA GLY A 82 -21.54 6.95 11.80
C GLY A 82 -20.61 7.49 12.90
N GLU A 83 -21.09 7.49 14.14
CA GLU A 83 -20.33 8.02 15.29
C GLU A 83 -18.98 7.30 15.47
N SER A 84 -18.95 5.98 15.31
CA SER A 84 -17.71 5.20 15.43
C SER A 84 -16.68 5.59 14.36
N GLU A 85 -17.15 5.84 13.13
CA GLU A 85 -16.29 6.26 12.02
C GLU A 85 -15.71 7.67 12.28
N ILE A 86 -16.52 8.58 12.85
CA ILE A 86 -16.08 9.94 13.19
C ILE A 86 -15.04 9.89 14.30
N ARG A 87 -15.27 9.10 15.37
CA ARG A 87 -14.26 8.91 16.42
C ARG A 87 -12.99 8.25 15.86
N GLY A 88 -13.15 7.28 14.95
CA GLY A 88 -12.03 6.62 14.28
C GLY A 88 -11.21 7.59 13.42
N GLN A 89 -11.88 8.52 12.73
CA GLN A 89 -11.19 9.59 12.01
C GLN A 89 -10.38 10.46 12.99
N ASP A 90 -10.95 10.82 14.12
CA ASP A 90 -10.23 11.60 15.14
C ASP A 90 -8.99 10.84 15.64
N VAL A 91 -9.13 9.56 15.96
CA VAL A 91 -7.99 8.71 16.34
C VAL A 91 -6.94 8.69 15.24
N PHE A 92 -7.34 8.53 13.97
CA PHE A 92 -6.42 8.47 12.81
C PHE A 92 -5.57 9.73 12.66
N PHE A 93 -6.18 10.90 12.78
CA PHE A 93 -5.51 12.19 12.62
C PHE A 93 -4.73 12.66 13.85
N ASN A 94 -5.07 12.18 15.04
CA ASN A 94 -4.49 12.61 16.30
C ASN A 94 -3.68 11.51 16.99
N LYS A 95 -4.27 10.79 17.94
CA LYS A 95 -3.58 9.82 18.81
C LYS A 95 -2.93 8.67 18.03
N GLY A 96 -3.58 8.21 16.96
CA GLY A 96 -3.08 7.13 16.10
C GLY A 96 -1.90 7.52 15.22
N LYS A 97 -1.65 8.83 15.04
CA LYS A 97 -0.55 9.38 14.21
C LYS A 97 -0.50 8.87 12.77
N CYS A 98 -1.57 8.21 12.29
CA CYS A 98 -1.60 7.58 10.97
C CYS A 98 -1.46 8.63 9.86
N ALA A 99 -2.06 9.81 10.04
CA ALA A 99 -2.02 10.91 9.09
C ALA A 99 -0.61 11.49 8.88
N SER A 100 0.36 11.19 9.75
CA SER A 100 1.75 11.63 9.55
C SER A 100 2.41 11.02 8.33
N CYS A 101 2.00 9.80 7.95
CA CYS A 101 2.44 9.11 6.74
C CYS A 101 1.31 8.98 5.71
N HIS A 102 0.05 8.98 6.18
CA HIS A 102 -1.14 8.81 5.35
C HIS A 102 -2.05 10.05 5.38
N PRO A 103 -1.58 11.24 4.89
CA PRO A 103 -2.40 12.45 4.88
C PRO A 103 -3.56 12.35 3.88
N ALA A 104 -4.72 12.95 4.23
CA ALA A 104 -5.82 13.15 3.30
C ALA A 104 -5.40 14.08 2.14
N PRO A 105 -6.07 14.03 0.98
CA PRO A 105 -7.23 13.21 0.63
C PRO A 105 -6.88 11.82 0.10
N TYR A 106 -5.62 11.53 -0.21
CA TYR A 106 -5.21 10.28 -0.85
C TYR A 106 -4.68 9.24 0.13
N TYR A 107 -4.46 9.64 1.37
CA TYR A 107 -3.97 8.77 2.44
C TYR A 107 -2.63 8.13 2.13
N THR A 108 -1.74 8.90 1.52
CA THR A 108 -0.32 8.60 1.29
C THR A 108 0.47 9.90 1.14
N ASP A 109 1.68 9.94 1.66
CA ASP A 109 2.66 11.00 1.42
C ASP A 109 3.64 10.66 0.29
N ASN A 110 3.55 9.44 -0.27
CA ASN A 110 4.48 8.92 -1.27
C ASN A 110 5.95 8.89 -0.82
N LEU A 111 6.22 8.97 0.48
CA LEU A 111 7.57 8.91 1.03
C LEU A 111 7.95 7.49 1.45
N MET A 112 9.17 7.34 1.94
CA MET A 112 9.71 6.10 2.48
C MET A 112 9.84 6.23 3.99
N HIS A 113 9.30 5.28 4.73
CA HIS A 113 9.40 5.25 6.20
C HIS A 113 9.96 3.93 6.68
N ASN A 114 10.93 3.99 7.59
CA ASN A 114 11.48 2.83 8.25
C ASN A 114 10.79 2.61 9.59
N LEU A 115 9.88 1.65 9.63
CA LEU A 115 9.17 1.24 10.85
C LEU A 115 10.00 0.28 11.71
N LYS A 116 11.21 -0.10 11.24
CA LYS A 116 12.11 -1.05 11.92
C LYS A 116 11.41 -2.37 12.24
N THR A 117 10.59 -2.83 11.31
CA THR A 117 9.80 -4.06 11.48
C THR A 117 10.67 -5.30 11.53
N GLU A 118 11.86 -5.22 10.94
CA GLU A 118 12.90 -6.27 11.00
C GLU A 118 13.24 -6.72 12.42
N ARG A 119 13.07 -5.86 13.44
CA ARG A 119 13.32 -6.21 14.84
C ARG A 119 12.39 -7.31 15.40
N PHE A 120 11.27 -7.53 14.72
CA PHE A 120 10.28 -8.55 15.13
C PHE A 120 10.43 -9.87 14.37
N TYR A 121 11.32 -9.95 13.39
CA TYR A 121 11.43 -11.09 12.49
C TYR A 121 12.85 -11.64 12.45
N LYS A 122 12.93 -12.96 12.46
CA LYS A 122 14.22 -13.63 12.24
C LYS A 122 14.63 -13.45 10.77
N PRO A 123 15.88 -13.08 10.48
CA PRO A 123 16.39 -13.05 9.13
C PRO A 123 16.16 -14.40 8.42
N ARG A 124 15.72 -14.37 7.17
CA ARG A 124 15.54 -15.57 6.36
C ARG A 124 16.68 -15.70 5.36
N MET A 125 17.12 -16.92 5.15
CA MET A 125 18.02 -17.22 4.05
C MET A 125 17.19 -17.47 2.78
N ILE A 126 17.47 -16.72 1.72
CA ILE A 126 16.85 -16.89 0.41
C ILE A 126 17.99 -17.15 -0.59
N ASN A 127 17.96 -18.28 -1.26
CA ASN A 127 18.98 -18.68 -2.25
C ASN A 127 20.43 -18.54 -1.72
N GLY A 128 20.66 -18.98 -0.47
CA GLY A 128 21.97 -18.93 0.16
C GLY A 128 22.46 -17.55 0.59
N ARG A 129 21.61 -16.52 0.48
CA ARG A 129 21.88 -15.16 0.98
C ARG A 129 20.90 -14.78 2.07
N MET A 130 21.39 -14.03 3.05
CA MET A 130 20.50 -13.46 4.05
C MET A 130 19.61 -12.42 3.35
N ALA A 131 18.28 -12.59 3.50
CA ALA A 131 17.36 -11.56 3.05
C ALA A 131 17.67 -10.25 3.78
N SER A 132 17.67 -9.14 3.05
CA SER A 132 17.84 -7.83 3.67
C SER A 132 16.73 -7.61 4.70
N ALA A 133 17.07 -6.92 5.77
CA ALA A 133 16.06 -6.33 6.65
C ALA A 133 15.09 -5.46 5.82
N ASP A 134 13.85 -5.36 6.27
CA ASP A 134 12.82 -4.64 5.51
C ASP A 134 13.22 -3.18 5.19
N GLY A 135 13.86 -2.49 6.12
CA GLY A 135 14.28 -1.11 5.93
C GLY A 135 13.13 -0.14 5.65
N PRO A 136 13.39 0.98 4.96
CA PRO A 136 12.36 1.91 4.56
C PRO A 136 11.44 1.34 3.47
N ILE A 137 10.13 1.49 3.66
CA ILE A 137 9.10 1.05 2.73
C ILE A 137 8.25 2.25 2.34
N LYS A 138 7.82 2.28 1.08
CA LYS A 138 6.93 3.33 0.57
C LYS A 138 5.59 3.31 1.28
N THR A 139 5.06 4.49 1.59
CA THR A 139 3.69 4.66 2.07
C THR A 139 2.70 4.43 0.94
N PHE A 140 1.94 3.36 1.01
CA PHE A 140 0.86 3.08 0.06
C PHE A 140 -0.42 3.84 0.42
N PRO A 141 -1.27 4.20 -0.57
CA PRO A 141 -2.57 4.80 -0.31
C PRO A 141 -3.47 3.87 0.51
N LEU A 142 -4.26 4.44 1.43
CA LEU A 142 -5.26 3.65 2.18
C LEU A 142 -6.67 3.72 1.58
N ARG A 143 -6.86 4.43 0.46
CA ARG A 143 -8.16 4.47 -0.23
C ARG A 143 -8.50 3.07 -0.76
N GLY A 144 -9.67 2.55 -0.35
CA GLY A 144 -10.10 1.20 -0.69
C GLY A 144 -9.42 0.09 0.11
N ILE A 145 -8.74 0.40 1.20
CA ILE A 145 -7.93 -0.56 1.97
C ILE A 145 -8.73 -1.77 2.47
N LYS A 146 -10.03 -1.64 2.71
CA LYS A 146 -10.90 -2.74 3.16
C LYS A 146 -10.95 -3.91 2.16
N ASP A 147 -10.73 -3.63 0.89
CA ASP A 147 -10.86 -4.60 -0.21
C ASP A 147 -9.50 -5.17 -0.65
N SER A 148 -8.44 -4.90 0.11
CA SER A 148 -7.06 -5.26 -0.25
C SER A 148 -6.31 -6.11 0.80
N PRO A 149 -6.95 -7.09 1.48
CA PRO A 149 -6.19 -8.03 2.28
C PRO A 149 -5.42 -9.01 1.37
N PRO A 150 -4.29 -9.60 1.82
CA PRO A 150 -3.64 -9.36 3.11
C PRO A 150 -2.83 -8.05 3.13
N TYR A 151 -2.50 -7.57 4.33
CA TYR A 151 -1.88 -6.26 4.56
C TYR A 151 -0.38 -6.34 4.83
N LEU A 152 0.29 -5.19 4.70
CA LEU A 152 1.72 -4.96 4.60
C LEU A 152 2.31 -5.49 3.28
N HIS A 153 3.58 -5.13 3.04
CA HIS A 153 4.31 -5.49 1.81
C HIS A 153 4.65 -6.98 1.69
N ASP A 154 4.46 -7.75 2.75
CA ASP A 154 4.78 -9.17 2.85
C ASP A 154 3.57 -10.01 3.29
N ASP A 155 2.38 -9.44 3.18
CA ASP A 155 1.09 -10.12 3.34
C ASP A 155 0.88 -10.81 4.70
N ARG A 156 1.55 -10.31 5.75
CA ARG A 156 1.55 -10.97 7.07
C ARG A 156 0.31 -10.72 7.91
N LEU A 157 -0.47 -9.70 7.62
CA LEU A 157 -1.66 -9.33 8.38
C LEU A 157 -2.91 -9.59 7.55
N ILE A 158 -3.88 -10.26 8.13
CA ILE A 158 -5.07 -10.75 7.43
C ILE A 158 -6.24 -9.77 7.55
N THR A 159 -6.33 -9.05 8.68
CA THR A 159 -7.46 -8.17 8.98
C THR A 159 -7.00 -6.73 9.23
N LEU A 160 -7.94 -5.78 9.14
CA LEU A 160 -7.68 -4.40 9.54
C LEU A 160 -7.48 -4.30 11.05
N GLU A 161 -8.13 -5.15 11.82
CA GLU A 161 -7.95 -5.28 13.26
C GLU A 161 -6.50 -5.65 13.61
N ASP A 162 -5.94 -6.66 12.94
CA ASP A 162 -4.53 -7.05 13.09
C ASP A 162 -3.59 -5.90 12.70
N THR A 163 -3.94 -5.19 11.63
CA THR A 163 -3.16 -4.05 11.14
C THR A 163 -3.13 -2.91 12.17
N VAL A 164 -4.28 -2.56 12.73
CA VAL A 164 -4.36 -1.53 13.76
C VAL A 164 -3.59 -1.94 15.00
N GLU A 165 -3.71 -3.19 15.45
CA GLU A 165 -2.96 -3.68 16.61
C GLU A 165 -1.46 -3.70 16.35
N PHE A 166 -1.03 -4.14 15.16
CA PHE A 166 0.37 -4.09 14.76
C PHE A 166 0.96 -2.69 14.88
N PHE A 167 0.30 -1.68 14.30
CA PHE A 167 0.76 -0.29 14.40
C PHE A 167 0.65 0.27 15.82
N ASN A 168 -0.37 -0.14 16.58
CA ASN A 168 -0.49 0.21 17.99
C ASN A 168 0.74 -0.24 18.81
N LEU A 169 1.23 -1.46 18.52
CA LEU A 169 2.40 -2.02 19.20
C LEU A 169 3.72 -1.37 18.74
N ILE A 170 3.95 -1.30 17.42
CA ILE A 170 5.25 -0.84 16.91
C ILE A 170 5.49 0.66 17.11
N LEU A 171 4.43 1.46 17.17
CA LEU A 171 4.48 2.91 17.39
C LEU A 171 4.17 3.29 18.84
N GLU A 172 3.89 2.33 19.71
CA GLU A 172 3.56 2.53 21.13
C GLU A 172 2.41 3.54 21.35
N LEU A 173 1.35 3.42 20.51
CA LEU A 173 0.26 4.40 20.50
C LEU A 173 -0.63 4.34 21.73
N LYS A 174 -0.66 3.20 22.43
CA LYS A 174 -1.49 2.96 23.63
C LYS A 174 -2.99 3.21 23.37
N LEU A 175 -3.47 2.75 22.21
CA LEU A 175 -4.90 2.79 21.89
C LEU A 175 -5.66 1.80 22.78
N ASN A 176 -6.76 2.21 23.34
CA ASN A 176 -7.68 1.31 24.01
C ASN A 176 -8.54 0.52 23.00
N ASP A 177 -9.31 -0.45 23.47
CA ASP A 177 -10.07 -1.34 22.59
C ASP A 177 -11.17 -0.60 21.81
N GLN A 178 -11.76 0.45 22.37
CA GLN A 178 -12.76 1.25 21.68
C GLN A 178 -12.09 2.09 20.58
N GLU A 179 -10.98 2.73 20.86
CA GLU A 179 -10.21 3.49 19.86
C GLU A 179 -9.75 2.61 18.69
N LYS A 180 -9.32 1.38 18.96
CA LYS A 180 -8.96 0.42 17.91
C LYS A 180 -10.16 0.05 17.04
N LYS A 181 -11.32 -0.24 17.64
CA LYS A 181 -12.56 -0.53 16.91
C LYS A 181 -13.02 0.66 16.07
N ASP A 182 -12.99 1.85 16.62
CA ASP A 182 -13.38 3.08 15.94
C ASP A 182 -12.43 3.36 14.76
N LEU A 183 -11.12 3.19 14.96
CA LEU A 183 -10.12 3.34 13.90
C LEU A 183 -10.35 2.37 12.74
N VAL A 184 -10.64 1.10 13.03
CA VAL A 184 -11.00 0.10 12.01
C VAL A 184 -12.28 0.52 11.28
N ALA A 185 -13.30 1.01 12.00
CA ALA A 185 -14.53 1.48 11.37
C ALA A 185 -14.27 2.63 10.37
N PHE A 186 -13.40 3.55 10.73
CA PHE A 186 -12.96 4.61 9.82
C PHE A 186 -12.19 4.05 8.61
N MET A 187 -11.23 3.17 8.81
CA MET A 187 -10.45 2.58 7.71
C MET A 187 -11.32 1.81 6.70
N ARG A 188 -12.44 1.24 7.15
CA ARG A 188 -13.38 0.51 6.27
C ARG A 188 -14.18 1.42 5.32
N VAL A 189 -14.18 2.71 5.52
CA VAL A 189 -14.90 3.69 4.68
C VAL A 189 -13.97 4.56 3.84
N LEU A 190 -12.66 4.33 3.92
CA LEU A 190 -11.67 4.92 3.04
C LEU A 190 -11.71 4.25 1.67
#